data_80c681bc3ec1a34adcb0d91b00e42621
#
_entry.id   80c681bc3ec1a34adcb0d91b00e42621
#
_cell.length_a   1.000
_cell.length_b   1.000
_cell.length_c   1.000
_cell.angle_alpha   90.00
_cell.angle_beta   90.00
_cell.angle_gamma   90.00
#
_symmetry.space_group_name_H-M   'P 1'
#
loop_
_entity.id
_entity.type
_entity.pdbx_description
1 polymer ?
#
loop_
_entity_poly.entity_id
_entity_poly.type
_entity_poly.pdbx_seq_one_letter_code
_entity_poly.pdbx_strand_id
1 'polypeptide(L)'
;MAGPDLLGPSRRCPRAGRCEACGTTRQLAVATYQTPVGVFCTTVCDSCVEARNAPPVRSWLEAFERVGAHCEHLGIDLDQMGALLHREQQGGGDGHR
;
A
#
# COMPACT_ATOMS: atom_id res chain seq x y z
N MET A 1 -0.84 8.90 -13.36
CA MET A 1 -0.81 7.56 -12.76
C MET A 1 -2.21 7.00 -12.66
N ALA A 2 -2.38 5.74 -13.02
CA ALA A 2 -3.69 5.09 -12.86
C ALA A 2 -4.04 5.00 -11.38
N GLY A 3 -5.32 4.96 -11.05
CA GLY A 3 -5.77 4.84 -9.68
C GLY A 3 -5.34 3.52 -9.05
N PRO A 4 -5.16 3.49 -7.72
CA PRO A 4 -4.82 2.25 -7.02
C PRO A 4 -5.96 1.24 -7.11
N ASP A 5 -5.60 -0.05 -7.19
CA ASP A 5 -6.56 -1.13 -7.22
C ASP A 5 -6.79 -1.69 -5.83
N LEU A 6 -8.06 -1.87 -5.47
CA LEU A 6 -8.42 -2.45 -4.19
C LEU A 6 -8.02 -3.92 -4.13
N LEU A 7 -7.26 -4.30 -3.10
CA LEU A 7 -6.86 -5.69 -2.88
C LEU A 7 -7.70 -6.39 -1.82
N GLY A 8 -8.01 -5.72 -0.72
CA GLY A 8 -8.79 -6.33 0.34
C GLY A 8 -8.54 -5.68 1.69
N PRO A 9 -9.12 -6.23 2.77
CA PRO A 9 -8.99 -5.65 4.12
C PRO A 9 -7.60 -5.89 4.70
N SER A 10 -7.21 -5.01 5.63
CA SER A 10 -5.98 -5.16 6.41
C SER A 10 -6.32 -5.15 7.89
N ARG A 11 -5.75 -6.10 8.64
CA ARG A 11 -5.98 -6.20 10.08
C ARG A 11 -4.79 -5.73 10.90
N ARG A 12 -3.64 -5.51 10.26
CA ARG A 12 -2.41 -5.13 10.95
C ARG A 12 -2.16 -3.64 10.96
N CYS A 13 -2.85 -2.88 10.12
CA CYS A 13 -2.60 -1.47 9.98
C CYS A 13 -3.52 -0.66 10.89
N PRO A 14 -3.07 0.48 11.42
CA PRO A 14 -3.91 1.33 12.26
C PRO A 14 -5.03 1.96 11.45
N ARG A 15 -6.20 2.10 12.08
CA ARG A 15 -7.36 2.73 11.45
C ARG A 15 -7.38 4.21 11.80
N ALA A 16 -7.51 5.05 10.79
CA ALA A 16 -7.68 6.48 10.97
C ALA A 16 -9.12 6.82 11.38
N GLY A 17 -9.35 8.06 11.78
CA GLY A 17 -10.65 8.51 12.26
C GLY A 17 -11.64 8.89 11.18
N ARG A 18 -11.24 8.85 9.92
CA ARG A 18 -12.12 9.19 8.80
C ARG A 18 -11.71 8.44 7.54
N CYS A 19 -12.66 8.31 6.61
CA CYS A 19 -12.39 7.75 5.30
C CYS A 19 -11.47 8.68 4.51
N GLU A 20 -10.36 8.17 4.03
CA GLU A 20 -9.40 8.96 3.27
C GLU A 20 -9.86 9.25 1.84
N ALA A 21 -10.87 8.54 1.36
CA ALA A 21 -11.41 8.75 0.02
C ALA A 21 -12.55 9.78 0.00
N CYS A 22 -13.49 9.72 0.95
CA CYS A 22 -14.66 10.61 0.95
C CYS A 22 -14.82 11.47 2.20
N GLY A 23 -14.06 11.20 3.27
CA GLY A 23 -14.07 12.02 4.48
C GLY A 23 -15.11 11.67 5.52
N THR A 24 -15.96 10.66 5.29
CA THR A 24 -16.94 10.26 6.31
C THR A 24 -16.24 9.66 7.52
N THR A 25 -16.91 9.72 8.69
CA THR A 25 -16.42 9.13 9.92
C THR A 25 -17.14 7.83 10.28
N ARG A 26 -18.01 7.35 9.40
CA ARG A 26 -18.85 6.17 9.67
C ARG A 26 -18.38 4.95 8.89
N GLN A 27 -18.55 3.78 9.50
CA GLN A 27 -18.32 2.48 8.87
C GLN A 27 -16.93 2.38 8.27
N LEU A 28 -15.92 2.73 9.06
CA LEU A 28 -14.54 2.77 8.63
C LEU A 28 -13.88 1.40 8.76
N ALA A 29 -13.06 1.06 7.79
CA ALA A 29 -12.23 -0.13 7.80
C ALA A 29 -10.90 0.19 7.12
N VAL A 30 -9.89 -0.61 7.41
CA VAL A 30 -8.60 -0.48 6.74
C VAL A 30 -8.56 -1.44 5.57
N ALA A 31 -8.24 -0.92 4.41
CA ALA A 31 -8.12 -1.71 3.19
C ALA A 31 -6.74 -1.51 2.57
N THR A 32 -6.33 -2.47 1.76
CA THR A 32 -5.07 -2.39 1.03
C THR A 32 -5.35 -2.17 -0.44
N TYR A 33 -4.48 -1.39 -1.06
CA TYR A 33 -4.56 -1.04 -2.47
C TYR A 33 -3.20 -1.26 -3.12
N GLN A 34 -3.22 -1.66 -4.38
CA GLN A 34 -2.00 -1.87 -5.13
C GLN A 34 -1.72 -0.70 -6.06
N THR A 35 -0.46 -0.27 -6.07
CA THR A 35 0.03 0.73 -7.03
C THR A 35 1.18 0.11 -7.83
N PRO A 36 1.62 0.75 -8.92
CA PRO A 36 2.80 0.25 -9.64
C PRO A 36 4.07 0.16 -8.80
N VAL A 37 4.14 0.87 -7.67
CA VAL A 37 5.32 0.84 -6.81
C VAL A 37 5.14 -0.03 -5.57
N GLY A 38 3.98 -0.64 -5.38
CA GLY A 38 3.74 -1.54 -4.27
C GLY A 38 2.36 -1.38 -3.66
N VAL A 39 2.16 -2.00 -2.49
CA VAL A 39 0.90 -2.04 -1.77
C VAL A 39 0.92 -1.07 -0.60
N PHE A 40 -0.15 -0.34 -0.39
CA PHE A 40 -0.30 0.52 0.78
C PHE A 40 -1.65 0.26 1.45
N CYS A 41 -1.76 0.66 2.73
CA CYS A 41 -3.01 0.58 3.48
C CYS A 41 -3.61 1.97 3.68
N THR A 42 -4.93 2.02 3.81
CA THR A 42 -5.63 3.27 4.08
C THR A 42 -6.96 2.96 4.74
N THR A 43 -7.52 3.94 5.46
CA THR A 43 -8.83 3.81 6.05
C THR A 43 -9.87 4.32 5.06
N VAL A 44 -10.86 3.50 4.76
CA VAL A 44 -11.97 3.84 3.87
C VAL A 44 -13.29 3.34 4.46
N CYS A 45 -14.40 3.97 4.08
CA CYS A 45 -15.71 3.51 4.52
C CYS A 45 -16.21 2.37 3.63
N ASP A 46 -17.24 1.66 4.11
CA ASP A 46 -17.81 0.53 3.38
C ASP A 46 -18.30 0.93 1.99
N SER A 47 -18.90 2.11 1.86
CA SER A 47 -19.36 2.60 0.56
C SER A 47 -18.23 2.79 -0.43
N CYS A 48 -17.10 3.31 0.04
CA CYS A 48 -15.93 3.47 -0.82
C CYS A 48 -15.32 2.14 -1.22
N VAL A 49 -15.33 1.16 -0.30
CA VAL A 49 -14.87 -0.19 -0.62
C VAL A 49 -15.76 -0.80 -1.72
N GLU A 50 -17.07 -0.71 -1.58
CA GLU A 50 -18.00 -1.25 -2.58
C GLU A 50 -17.84 -0.56 -3.93
N ALA A 51 -17.65 0.74 -3.93
CA ALA A 51 -17.48 1.51 -5.15
C ALA A 51 -16.04 1.44 -5.70
N ARG A 52 -15.14 0.78 -4.98
CA ARG A 52 -13.72 0.70 -5.30
C ARG A 52 -13.06 2.07 -5.41
N ASN A 53 -13.52 3.02 -4.59
CA ASN A 53 -12.91 4.34 -4.52
C ASN A 53 -11.64 4.27 -3.71
N ALA A 54 -10.54 4.75 -4.29
CA ALA A 54 -9.26 4.82 -3.60
C ALA A 54 -8.98 6.25 -3.18
N PRO A 55 -8.23 6.47 -2.08
CA PRO A 55 -7.72 7.80 -1.77
C PRO A 55 -6.84 8.29 -2.91
N PRO A 56 -6.84 9.59 -3.21
CA PRO A 56 -6.03 10.10 -4.29
C PRO A 56 -4.54 9.95 -3.98
N VAL A 57 -3.78 9.47 -4.95
CA VAL A 57 -2.32 9.45 -4.90
C VAL A 57 -1.84 10.39 -6.00
N ARG A 58 -1.22 11.49 -5.60
CA ARG A 58 -0.95 12.61 -6.52
C ARG A 58 0.38 12.50 -7.24
N SER A 59 1.30 11.71 -6.73
CA SER A 59 2.63 11.60 -7.29
C SER A 59 3.25 10.25 -6.95
N TRP A 60 4.33 9.92 -7.65
CA TRP A 60 5.11 8.73 -7.35
C TRP A 60 5.72 8.79 -5.96
N LEU A 61 6.16 9.99 -5.54
CA LEU A 61 6.72 10.17 -4.20
C LEU A 61 5.67 9.85 -3.12
N GLU A 62 4.44 10.33 -3.28
CA GLU A 62 3.37 10.03 -2.34
C GLU A 62 3.08 8.52 -2.32
N ALA A 63 3.10 7.85 -3.47
CA ALA A 63 2.91 6.41 -3.53
C ALA A 63 4.01 5.68 -2.77
N PHE A 64 5.26 6.06 -2.95
CA PHE A 64 6.39 5.47 -2.21
C PHE A 64 6.25 5.67 -0.70
N GLU A 65 5.85 6.86 -0.28
CA GLU A 65 5.67 7.15 1.14
C GLU A 65 4.58 6.28 1.76
N ARG A 66 3.47 6.10 1.07
CA ARG A 66 2.37 5.26 1.55
C ARG A 66 2.76 3.78 1.60
N VAL A 67 3.47 3.31 0.61
CA VAL A 67 3.96 1.92 0.57
C VAL A 67 4.96 1.71 1.71
N GLY A 68 5.85 2.67 1.94
CA GLY A 68 6.80 2.59 3.05
C GLY A 68 6.12 2.53 4.41
N ALA A 69 5.10 3.36 4.62
CA ALA A 69 4.34 3.33 5.86
C ALA A 69 3.65 1.99 6.07
N HIS A 70 3.08 1.42 5.01
CA HIS A 70 2.43 0.11 5.08
C HIS A 70 3.44 -0.97 5.46
N CYS A 71 4.63 -0.95 4.88
CA CYS A 71 5.69 -1.89 5.23
C CYS A 71 6.07 -1.77 6.72
N GLU A 72 6.14 -0.56 7.24
CA GLU A 72 6.40 -0.36 8.67
C GLU A 72 5.32 -1.00 9.53
N HIS A 73 4.05 -0.87 9.15
CA HIS A 73 2.94 -1.48 9.90
C HIS A 73 3.05 -3.00 9.92
N LEU A 74 3.61 -3.59 8.87
CA LEU A 74 3.78 -5.04 8.76
C LEU A 74 5.09 -5.52 9.40
N GLY A 75 5.93 -4.61 9.86
CA GLY A 75 7.22 -4.96 10.43
C GLY A 75 8.26 -5.35 9.38
N ILE A 76 8.08 -4.92 8.15
CA ILE A 76 9.03 -5.20 7.07
C ILE A 76 10.12 -4.14 7.06
N ASP A 77 11.37 -4.59 7.08
CA ASP A 77 12.52 -3.70 7.00
C ASP A 77 12.78 -3.36 5.54
N LEU A 78 12.62 -2.08 5.18
CA LEU A 78 12.81 -1.64 3.81
C LEU A 78 14.26 -1.82 3.33
N ASP A 79 15.22 -1.66 4.23
CA ASP A 79 16.62 -1.87 3.89
C ASP A 79 16.88 -3.33 3.57
N GLN A 80 16.30 -4.23 4.36
CA GLN A 80 16.40 -5.66 4.07
C GLN A 80 15.72 -6.01 2.76
N MET A 81 14.56 -5.42 2.49
CA MET A 81 13.84 -5.68 1.25
C MET A 81 14.68 -5.22 0.05
N GLY A 82 15.27 -4.04 0.13
CA GLY A 82 16.14 -3.55 -0.92
C GLY A 82 17.34 -4.44 -1.14
N ALA A 83 17.95 -4.93 -0.07
CA ALA A 83 19.08 -5.83 -0.16
C ALA A 83 18.70 -7.15 -0.81
N LEU A 84 17.53 -7.70 -0.47
CA LEU A 84 17.04 -8.94 -1.08
C LEU A 84 16.79 -8.78 -2.57
N LEU A 85 16.15 -7.69 -2.97
CA LEU A 85 15.90 -7.42 -4.38
C LEU A 85 17.20 -7.26 -5.17
N HIS A 86 18.16 -6.54 -4.58
CA HIS A 86 19.45 -6.37 -5.21
C HIS A 86 20.19 -7.71 -5.37
N ARG A 87 20.12 -8.55 -4.36
CA ARG A 87 20.72 -9.87 -4.40
C ARG A 87 20.11 -10.74 -5.49
N GLU A 88 18.79 -10.71 -5.63
CA GLU A 88 18.11 -11.47 -6.66
C GLU A 88 18.54 -11.04 -8.06
N GLN A 89 18.68 -9.74 -8.28
CA GLN A 89 19.12 -9.23 -9.56
C GLN A 89 20.52 -9.68 -9.91
N GLN A 90 21.40 -9.71 -8.93
CA GLN A 90 22.77 -10.16 -9.14
C GLN A 90 22.85 -11.67 -9.33
N GLY A 91 22.14 -12.40 -8.48
CA GLY A 91 22.15 -13.86 -8.53
C GLY A 91 21.51 -14.40 -9.78
N GLY A 92 20.48 -13.75 -10.25
CA GLY A 92 19.81 -14.18 -11.47
C GLY A 92 20.67 -14.05 -12.70
N GLY A 93 21.65 -13.18 -12.66
CA GLY A 93 22.56 -12.98 -13.77
C GLY A 93 23.60 -14.08 -13.90
N ASP A 94 23.80 -14.87 -12.87
CA ASP A 94 24.77 -15.90 -12.88
C ASP A 94 24.24 -17.22 -13.25
N GLY A 95 23.39 -17.18 -13.65
CA GLY A 95 22.89 -18.46 -13.88
C GLY A 95 23.43 -19.34 -12.93
N HIS A 96 24.09 -18.20 -12.88
CA HIS A 96 24.14 -18.32 -12.56
C HIS A 96 24.59 -18.61 -12.40
N ARG A 97 24.87 -18.66 -12.44
CA ARG A 97 25.39 -19.06 -12.57
C ARG A 97 25.43 -19.99 -12.63
#